data_c6fa38a6a3ca4e91c93ea14d66307e1f
#
_entry.id   c6fa38a6a3ca4e91c93ea14d66307e1f
#
_cell.length_a   1.000
_cell.length_b   1.000
_cell.length_c   1.000
_cell.angle_alpha   90.00
_cell.angle_beta   90.00
_cell.angle_gamma   90.00
#
_symmetry.space_group_name_H-M   'P 1'
#
loop_
_entity.id
_entity.type
_entity.pdbx_description
1 polymer ?
#
loop_
_entity_poly.entity_id
_entity_poly.type
_entity_poly.pdbx_seq_one_letter_code
_entity_poly.pdbx_strand_id
1 'polypeptide(L)'
;MTSLEFLQTGMINFAARPLIAGVHGSPQGFSLAATIYSVAAIAMLLQHRWLAERLGYRRFTLLSLALFGAGALLCAEADSIAMFWAGRLLQGAGGATFFCAGRIICNSVKAELRAKALITFIIALMGSASLAPLLSAWSITHISWRAIFWGMLPLVMIVALLASRHMPKDVEGRRDGKEPFQWKIMIGLVLGVGAIQFAIQRVRFDLFSHPLPIVAMAIIGLLAVLWFSNHQQRRPTPLIDYRQLAHARFLVGMLCYGFGYVVMNANGYLMPHLLQQALGMSVLVSGYLLALASLGSLGGEFVLIRMMPRRQGHKIYMMAGLVLLILYGLLSAGFSGQTPWELLVLNALTGGVFMSFFMGPVARGAFQNMDARTFSHAYQTKNIIREIAGSTGITLATLFLQLRSSAHYQQLATDDRPNMFAHSDGLLTSTLQPLLHGTEMQAMLLACADYHHALTITALLVLLLVWRQKVYG
;
A
#
# COMPACT_ATOMS: atom_id res chain seq x y z
N MET A 1 2.37 6.33 -16.50
CA MET A 1 1.07 6.15 -15.80
C MET A 1 1.23 5.37 -14.50
N THR A 2 1.59 4.10 -14.52
CA THR A 2 1.76 3.29 -13.30
C THR A 2 2.72 3.92 -12.31
N SER A 3 3.83 4.51 -12.79
CA SER A 3 4.79 5.24 -11.97
C SER A 3 4.18 6.41 -11.21
N LEU A 4 3.18 7.11 -11.79
CA LEU A 4 2.50 8.24 -11.14
C LEU A 4 1.76 7.78 -9.87
N GLU A 5 1.02 6.67 -9.97
CA GLU A 5 0.26 6.10 -8.85
C GLU A 5 1.20 5.65 -7.71
N PHE A 6 2.26 4.91 -8.04
CA PHE A 6 3.22 4.42 -7.05
C PHE A 6 4.03 5.55 -6.41
N LEU A 7 4.46 6.52 -7.22
CA LEU A 7 5.15 7.71 -6.73
C LEU A 7 4.28 8.48 -5.75
N GLN A 8 3.06 8.82 -6.16
CA GLN A 8 2.14 9.59 -5.32
C GLN A 8 1.78 8.86 -4.03
N THR A 9 1.47 7.56 -4.10
CA THR A 9 1.14 6.75 -2.92
C THR A 9 2.31 6.69 -1.94
N GLY A 10 3.53 6.49 -2.44
CA GLY A 10 4.73 6.48 -1.61
C GLY A 10 5.01 7.85 -0.98
N MET A 11 4.84 8.95 -1.73
CA MET A 11 5.00 10.31 -1.22
C MET A 11 3.98 10.63 -0.13
N ILE A 12 2.71 10.26 -0.30
CA ILE A 12 1.64 10.48 0.69
C ILE A 12 1.91 9.69 1.98
N ASN A 13 2.31 8.42 1.87
CA ASN A 13 2.61 7.59 3.04
C ASN A 13 3.78 8.16 3.85
N PHE A 14 4.83 8.63 3.17
CA PHE A 14 5.96 9.31 3.82
C PHE A 14 5.56 10.63 4.49
N ALA A 15 4.69 11.40 3.84
CA ALA A 15 4.21 12.70 4.29
C ALA A 15 3.03 12.61 5.27
N ALA A 16 2.67 11.43 5.79
CA ALA A 16 1.45 11.24 6.57
C ALA A 16 1.31 12.24 7.72
N ARG A 17 2.38 12.47 8.50
CA ARG A 17 2.37 13.38 9.65
C ARG A 17 2.11 14.84 9.28
N PRO A 18 2.93 15.52 8.44
CA PRO A 18 2.69 16.90 8.06
C PRO A 18 1.37 17.08 7.30
N LEU A 19 0.92 16.07 6.56
CA LEU A 19 -0.36 16.08 5.89
C LEU A 19 -1.52 16.05 6.87
N ILE A 20 -1.51 15.13 7.85
CA ILE A 20 -2.52 15.05 8.92
C ILE A 20 -2.64 16.38 9.64
N ALA A 21 -1.52 16.98 10.01
CA ALA A 21 -1.49 18.30 10.68
C ALA A 21 -2.06 19.40 9.76
N GLY A 22 -1.68 19.40 8.49
CA GLY A 22 -2.07 20.44 7.54
C GLY A 22 -3.53 20.43 7.11
N VAL A 23 -4.23 19.29 7.21
CA VAL A 23 -5.67 19.18 6.96
C VAL A 23 -6.51 19.13 8.24
N HIS A 24 -5.91 19.45 9.40
CA HIS A 24 -6.55 19.38 10.71
C HIS A 24 -7.21 18.01 10.97
N GLY A 25 -6.55 16.95 10.51
CA GLY A 25 -7.04 15.58 10.56
C GLY A 25 -6.54 14.80 11.76
N SER A 26 -6.87 13.51 11.76
CA SER A 26 -6.35 12.52 12.70
C SER A 26 -5.68 11.36 11.95
N PRO A 27 -4.83 10.55 12.63
CA PRO A 27 -4.29 9.34 12.01
C PRO A 27 -5.37 8.39 11.48
N GLN A 28 -6.53 8.32 12.14
CA GLN A 28 -7.70 7.58 11.67
C GLN A 28 -8.28 8.17 10.40
N GLY A 29 -8.40 9.50 10.34
CA GLY A 29 -8.86 10.21 9.14
C GLY A 29 -7.94 9.98 7.94
N PHE A 30 -6.62 9.89 8.17
CA PHE A 30 -5.64 9.53 7.15
C PHE A 30 -5.81 8.08 6.68
N SER A 31 -5.97 7.14 7.61
CA SER A 31 -6.25 5.74 7.29
C SER A 31 -7.57 5.58 6.51
N LEU A 32 -8.60 6.34 6.86
CA LEU A 32 -9.87 6.39 6.13
C LEU A 32 -9.67 6.93 4.70
N ALA A 33 -8.80 7.91 4.50
CA ALA A 33 -8.46 8.41 3.17
C ALA A 33 -7.83 7.32 2.27
N ALA A 34 -6.98 6.45 2.84
CA ALA A 34 -6.45 5.29 2.14
C ALA A 34 -7.54 4.26 1.80
N THR A 35 -8.49 4.05 2.72
CA THR A 35 -9.66 3.20 2.48
C THR A 35 -10.55 3.75 1.37
N ILE A 36 -10.88 5.04 1.39
CA ILE A 36 -11.70 5.70 0.36
C ILE A 36 -11.03 5.57 -1.02
N TYR A 37 -9.72 5.81 -1.10
CA TYR A 37 -8.94 5.58 -2.32
C TYR A 37 -9.09 4.14 -2.81
N SER A 38 -8.85 3.17 -1.94
CA SER A 38 -8.89 1.75 -2.25
C SER A 38 -10.28 1.29 -2.73
N VAL A 39 -11.34 1.74 -2.06
CA VAL A 39 -12.73 1.46 -2.42
C VAL A 39 -13.08 2.00 -3.81
N ALA A 40 -12.69 3.24 -4.11
CA ALA A 40 -12.86 3.83 -5.44
C ALA A 40 -12.04 3.09 -6.51
N ALA A 41 -10.81 2.70 -6.17
CA ALA A 41 -9.95 1.93 -7.03
C ALA A 41 -10.53 0.55 -7.39
N ILE A 42 -11.08 -0.17 -6.41
CA ILE A 42 -11.74 -1.47 -6.62
C ILE A 42 -12.94 -1.32 -7.55
N ALA A 43 -13.77 -0.29 -7.34
CA ALA A 43 -14.91 0.00 -8.20
C ALA A 43 -14.51 0.16 -9.67
N MET A 44 -13.47 0.94 -9.92
CA MET A 44 -12.97 1.19 -11.28
C MET A 44 -12.25 -0.02 -11.87
N LEU A 45 -11.51 -0.80 -11.06
CA LEU A 45 -10.87 -2.04 -11.50
C LEU A 45 -11.90 -3.07 -11.97
N LEU A 46 -13.03 -3.20 -11.28
CA LEU A 46 -14.10 -4.11 -11.67
C LEU A 46 -14.72 -3.75 -13.02
N GLN A 47 -14.83 -2.48 -13.32
CA GLN A 47 -15.44 -1.96 -14.55
C GLN A 47 -14.42 -1.59 -15.64
N HIS A 48 -13.12 -1.80 -15.37
CA HIS A 48 -12.04 -1.38 -16.26
C HIS A 48 -12.26 -1.85 -17.70
N ARG A 49 -12.59 -3.14 -17.88
CA ARG A 49 -12.79 -3.73 -19.19
C ARG A 49 -14.01 -3.14 -19.91
N TRP A 50 -15.15 -3.03 -19.20
CA TRP A 50 -16.37 -2.46 -19.75
C TRP A 50 -16.18 -1.00 -20.19
N LEU A 51 -15.52 -0.19 -19.35
CA LEU A 51 -15.20 1.20 -19.66
C LEU A 51 -14.23 1.31 -20.86
N ALA A 52 -13.18 0.49 -20.88
CA ALA A 52 -12.21 0.49 -21.97
C ALA A 52 -12.85 0.06 -23.32
N GLU A 53 -13.76 -0.93 -23.31
CA GLU A 53 -14.46 -1.38 -24.51
C GLU A 53 -15.46 -0.31 -25.05
N ARG A 54 -16.09 0.48 -24.17
CA ARG A 54 -17.05 1.54 -24.58
C ARG A 54 -16.38 2.84 -25.01
N LEU A 55 -15.40 3.30 -24.24
CA LEU A 55 -14.74 4.59 -24.46
C LEU A 55 -13.56 4.49 -25.44
N GLY A 56 -13.01 3.28 -25.62
CA GLY A 56 -11.70 3.05 -26.22
C GLY A 56 -10.56 3.37 -25.22
N TYR A 57 -9.41 2.68 -25.40
CA TYR A 57 -8.30 2.80 -24.44
C TYR A 57 -7.78 4.24 -24.28
N ARG A 58 -7.67 4.98 -25.38
CA ARG A 58 -7.15 6.35 -25.36
C ARG A 58 -8.04 7.28 -24.52
N ARG A 59 -9.35 7.32 -24.80
CA ARG A 59 -10.29 8.20 -24.09
C ARG A 59 -10.42 7.81 -22.63
N PHE A 60 -10.50 6.51 -22.37
CA PHE A 60 -10.58 5.98 -21.00
C PHE A 60 -9.33 6.36 -20.19
N THR A 61 -8.13 6.20 -20.75
CA THR A 61 -6.87 6.59 -20.09
C THR A 61 -6.79 8.09 -19.84
N LEU A 62 -7.18 8.92 -20.81
CA LEU A 62 -7.18 10.38 -20.63
C LEU A 62 -8.18 10.82 -19.56
N LEU A 63 -9.37 10.21 -19.51
CA LEU A 63 -10.35 10.47 -18.45
C LEU A 63 -9.80 10.06 -17.08
N SER A 64 -9.16 8.89 -16.99
CA SER A 64 -8.53 8.41 -15.76
C SER A 64 -7.42 9.36 -15.28
N LEU A 65 -6.59 9.87 -16.19
CA LEU A 65 -5.56 10.88 -15.87
C LEU A 65 -6.18 12.20 -15.44
N ALA A 66 -7.26 12.63 -16.07
CA ALA A 66 -7.98 13.85 -15.68
C ALA A 66 -8.59 13.73 -14.27
N LEU A 67 -9.23 12.59 -13.96
CA LEU A 67 -9.75 12.31 -12.62
C LEU A 67 -8.63 12.27 -11.57
N PHE A 68 -7.51 11.62 -11.88
CA PHE A 68 -6.36 11.55 -10.99
C PHE A 68 -5.75 12.94 -10.74
N GLY A 69 -5.61 13.76 -11.79
CA GLY A 69 -5.13 15.13 -11.69
C GLY A 69 -6.08 16.05 -10.92
N ALA A 70 -7.40 15.96 -11.16
CA ALA A 70 -8.41 16.69 -10.40
C ALA A 70 -8.37 16.30 -8.91
N GLY A 71 -8.22 15.01 -8.61
CA GLY A 71 -8.04 14.54 -7.24
C GLY A 71 -6.75 15.05 -6.61
N ALA A 72 -5.64 15.13 -7.37
CA ALA A 72 -4.40 15.73 -6.89
C ALA A 72 -4.59 17.22 -6.58
N LEU A 73 -5.26 17.98 -7.45
CA LEU A 73 -5.59 19.38 -7.21
C LEU A 73 -6.42 19.59 -5.95
N LEU A 74 -7.49 18.79 -5.76
CA LEU A 74 -8.29 18.85 -4.54
C LEU A 74 -7.49 18.51 -3.27
N CYS A 75 -6.58 17.55 -3.33
CA CYS A 75 -5.71 17.24 -2.21
C CYS A 75 -4.69 18.36 -1.93
N ALA A 76 -4.19 19.03 -2.96
CA ALA A 76 -3.27 20.16 -2.83
C ALA A 76 -3.90 21.36 -2.14
N GLU A 77 -5.18 21.64 -2.46
CA GLU A 77 -5.97 22.75 -1.90
C GLU A 77 -6.72 22.39 -0.62
N ALA A 78 -6.56 21.15 -0.11
CA ALA A 78 -7.33 20.69 1.04
C ALA A 78 -6.94 21.45 2.32
N ASP A 79 -7.92 22.09 2.95
CA ASP A 79 -7.85 22.72 4.26
C ASP A 79 -8.61 21.91 5.32
N SER A 80 -9.27 20.84 4.91
CA SER A 80 -9.99 19.93 5.79
C SER A 80 -9.80 18.48 5.38
N ILE A 81 -9.92 17.58 6.36
CA ILE A 81 -9.84 16.14 6.11
C ILE A 81 -10.91 15.66 5.13
N ALA A 82 -12.10 16.27 5.14
CA ALA A 82 -13.21 15.92 4.23
C ALA A 82 -12.87 16.25 2.77
N MET A 83 -12.27 17.42 2.50
CA MET A 83 -11.81 17.79 1.17
C MET A 83 -10.68 16.87 0.71
N PHE A 84 -9.78 16.49 1.61
CA PHE A 84 -8.75 15.50 1.33
C PHE A 84 -9.35 14.14 0.94
N TRP A 85 -10.39 13.66 1.64
CA TRP A 85 -11.11 12.43 1.28
C TRP A 85 -11.74 12.49 -0.11
N ALA A 86 -12.35 13.62 -0.46
CA ALA A 86 -12.89 13.82 -1.82
C ALA A 86 -11.80 13.75 -2.89
N GLY A 87 -10.66 14.38 -2.65
CA GLY A 87 -9.50 14.28 -3.53
C GLY A 87 -8.99 12.85 -3.67
N ARG A 88 -8.90 12.10 -2.56
CA ARG A 88 -8.48 10.69 -2.56
C ARG A 88 -9.47 9.77 -3.29
N LEU A 89 -10.77 10.05 -3.18
CA LEU A 89 -11.80 9.34 -3.95
C LEU A 89 -11.55 9.46 -5.46
N LEU A 90 -11.34 10.69 -5.95
CA LEU A 90 -11.05 10.95 -7.37
C LEU A 90 -9.73 10.31 -7.81
N GLN A 91 -8.67 10.41 -6.98
CA GLN A 91 -7.39 9.77 -7.27
C GLN A 91 -7.52 8.25 -7.37
N GLY A 92 -8.29 7.61 -6.47
CA GLY A 92 -8.57 6.18 -6.50
C GLY A 92 -9.32 5.78 -7.77
N ALA A 93 -10.35 6.55 -8.14
CA ALA A 93 -11.10 6.31 -9.36
C ALA A 93 -10.24 6.42 -10.63
N GLY A 94 -9.31 7.38 -10.69
CA GLY A 94 -8.41 7.56 -11.84
C GLY A 94 -7.21 6.60 -11.81
N GLY A 95 -6.49 6.52 -10.69
CA GLY A 95 -5.18 5.86 -10.57
C GLY A 95 -5.22 4.35 -10.74
N ALA A 96 -6.24 3.69 -10.23
CA ALA A 96 -6.37 2.23 -10.26
C ALA A 96 -6.23 1.60 -11.64
N THR A 97 -6.62 2.33 -12.67
CA THR A 97 -6.60 1.84 -14.05
C THR A 97 -5.20 1.84 -14.67
N PHE A 98 -4.27 2.65 -14.12
CA PHE A 98 -2.93 2.83 -14.70
C PHE A 98 -2.10 1.55 -14.70
N PHE A 99 -2.19 0.77 -13.64
CA PHE A 99 -1.44 -0.47 -13.51
C PHE A 99 -1.94 -1.53 -14.52
N CYS A 100 -3.27 -1.62 -14.71
CA CYS A 100 -3.86 -2.50 -15.73
C CYS A 100 -3.50 -2.05 -17.13
N ALA A 101 -3.63 -0.76 -17.44
CA ALA A 101 -3.29 -0.19 -18.74
C ALA A 101 -1.81 -0.41 -19.08
N GLY A 102 -0.90 -0.18 -18.13
CA GLY A 102 0.53 -0.40 -18.33
C GLY A 102 0.86 -1.85 -18.70
N ARG A 103 0.23 -2.83 -18.04
CA ARG A 103 0.43 -4.25 -18.31
C ARG A 103 -0.15 -4.69 -19.66
N ILE A 104 -1.32 -4.16 -20.02
CA ILE A 104 -1.95 -4.44 -21.33
C ILE A 104 -1.06 -3.93 -22.45
N ILE A 105 -0.51 -2.71 -22.33
CA ILE A 105 0.42 -2.15 -23.31
C ILE A 105 1.66 -3.04 -23.46
N CYS A 106 2.25 -3.50 -22.34
CA CYS A 106 3.39 -4.41 -22.40
C CYS A 106 3.09 -5.72 -23.14
N ASN A 107 1.85 -6.20 -23.06
CA ASN A 107 1.43 -7.42 -23.76
C ASN A 107 1.07 -7.18 -25.24
N SER A 108 0.66 -5.96 -25.62
CA SER A 108 0.32 -5.60 -27.01
C SER A 108 1.54 -5.30 -27.91
N VAL A 109 2.72 -5.20 -27.32
CA VAL A 109 3.98 -5.01 -28.05
C VAL A 109 4.38 -6.31 -28.76
N LYS A 110 5.07 -6.20 -29.92
CA LYS A 110 5.61 -7.34 -30.67
C LYS A 110 6.37 -8.30 -29.75
N ALA A 111 6.26 -9.61 -29.98
CA ALA A 111 6.82 -10.66 -29.11
C ALA A 111 8.30 -10.46 -28.77
N GLU A 112 9.10 -10.00 -29.73
CA GLU A 112 10.54 -9.71 -29.59
C GLU A 112 10.85 -8.59 -28.58
N LEU A 113 9.95 -7.62 -28.45
CA LEU A 113 10.10 -6.46 -27.57
C LEU A 113 9.40 -6.62 -26.21
N ARG A 114 8.61 -7.69 -26.03
CA ARG A 114 7.81 -7.92 -24.81
C ARG A 114 8.67 -8.00 -23.55
N ALA A 115 9.79 -8.69 -23.61
CA ALA A 115 10.72 -8.80 -22.48
C ALA A 115 11.30 -7.42 -22.11
N LYS A 116 11.71 -6.61 -23.10
CA LYS A 116 12.20 -5.25 -22.85
C LYS A 116 11.12 -4.35 -22.29
N ALA A 117 9.90 -4.41 -22.79
CA ALA A 117 8.75 -3.64 -22.27
C ALA A 117 8.45 -3.99 -20.82
N LEU A 118 8.49 -5.27 -20.44
CA LEU A 118 8.31 -5.74 -19.08
C LEU A 118 9.41 -5.25 -18.13
N ILE A 119 10.67 -5.33 -18.54
CA ILE A 119 11.80 -4.83 -17.76
C ILE A 119 11.66 -3.32 -17.56
N THR A 120 11.34 -2.55 -18.60
CA THR A 120 11.10 -1.10 -18.50
C THR A 120 9.95 -0.79 -17.56
N PHE A 121 8.86 -1.58 -17.62
CA PHE A 121 7.73 -1.43 -16.72
C PHE A 121 8.13 -1.66 -15.24
N ILE A 122 8.92 -2.70 -14.96
CA ILE A 122 9.41 -3.01 -13.60
C ILE A 122 10.35 -1.90 -13.11
N ILE A 123 11.30 -1.45 -13.94
CA ILE A 123 12.22 -0.36 -13.59
C ILE A 123 11.44 0.93 -13.31
N ALA A 124 10.45 1.26 -14.14
CA ALA A 124 9.63 2.46 -13.94
C ALA A 124 8.82 2.39 -12.64
N LEU A 125 8.30 1.20 -12.29
CA LEU A 125 7.55 0.96 -11.06
C LEU A 125 8.46 1.08 -9.82
N MET A 126 9.57 0.36 -9.82
CA MET A 126 10.50 0.33 -8.70
C MET A 126 11.23 1.66 -8.54
N GLY A 127 11.61 2.30 -9.65
CA GLY A 127 12.26 3.61 -9.65
C GLY A 127 11.33 4.69 -9.07
N SER A 128 10.04 4.68 -9.41
CA SER A 128 9.08 5.62 -8.81
C SER A 128 8.92 5.39 -7.30
N ALA A 129 8.87 4.14 -6.85
CA ALA A 129 8.83 3.81 -5.44
C ALA A 129 10.08 4.27 -4.69
N SER A 130 11.27 4.18 -5.32
CA SER A 130 12.54 4.64 -4.75
C SER A 130 12.62 6.16 -4.65
N LEU A 131 12.09 6.88 -5.63
CA LEU A 131 12.09 8.33 -5.64
C LEU A 131 11.05 8.95 -4.68
N ALA A 132 10.00 8.23 -4.35
CA ALA A 132 8.90 8.75 -3.55
C ALA A 132 9.34 9.33 -2.19
N PRO A 133 10.09 8.64 -1.33
CA PRO A 133 10.54 9.20 -0.05
C PRO A 133 11.45 10.41 -0.22
N LEU A 134 12.34 10.40 -1.23
CA LEU A 134 13.25 11.51 -1.51
C LEU A 134 12.51 12.78 -1.92
N LEU A 135 11.63 12.66 -2.92
CA LEU A 135 10.86 13.79 -3.42
C LEU A 135 9.89 14.31 -2.36
N SER A 136 9.32 13.41 -1.56
CA SER A 136 8.45 13.80 -0.46
C SER A 136 9.23 14.57 0.62
N ALA A 137 10.37 14.03 1.05
CA ALA A 137 11.22 14.66 2.05
C ALA A 137 11.70 16.05 1.58
N TRP A 138 12.16 16.15 0.34
CA TRP A 138 12.59 17.41 -0.25
C TRP A 138 11.45 18.44 -0.31
N SER A 139 10.27 18.01 -0.79
CA SER A 139 9.08 18.87 -0.89
C SER A 139 8.64 19.41 0.47
N ILE A 140 8.58 18.54 1.49
CA ILE A 140 8.16 18.91 2.85
C ILE A 140 9.15 19.89 3.48
N THR A 141 10.45 19.67 3.26
CA THR A 141 11.50 20.47 3.91
C THR A 141 11.66 21.86 3.27
N HIS A 142 11.54 21.98 1.93
CA HIS A 142 11.86 23.22 1.22
C HIS A 142 10.63 24.01 0.78
N ILE A 143 9.46 23.38 0.65
CA ILE A 143 8.26 24.04 0.16
C ILE A 143 7.10 23.83 1.14
N SER A 144 6.41 22.70 1.03
CA SER A 144 5.34 22.24 1.92
C SER A 144 4.88 20.84 1.54
N TRP A 145 4.06 20.21 2.37
CA TRP A 145 3.41 18.93 2.06
C TRP A 145 2.49 19.02 0.83
N ARG A 146 1.90 20.19 0.54
CA ARG A 146 1.05 20.44 -0.64
C ARG A 146 1.82 20.27 -1.96
N ALA A 147 3.12 20.54 -1.96
CA ALA A 147 3.98 20.40 -3.14
C ALA A 147 4.03 18.95 -3.68
N ILE A 148 3.77 17.95 -2.84
CA ILE A 148 3.62 16.56 -3.25
C ILE A 148 2.51 16.39 -4.30
N PHE A 149 1.41 17.11 -4.15
CA PHE A 149 0.26 17.05 -5.06
C PHE A 149 0.43 17.99 -6.24
N TRP A 150 0.89 19.23 -6.01
CA TRP A 150 1.19 20.20 -7.08
C TRP A 150 2.21 19.66 -8.07
N GLY A 151 3.27 19.00 -7.58
CA GLY A 151 4.31 18.40 -8.43
C GLY A 151 3.82 17.25 -9.29
N MET A 152 2.69 16.63 -8.94
CA MET A 152 2.09 15.58 -9.77
C MET A 152 1.36 16.12 -11.00
N LEU A 153 0.84 17.35 -10.97
CA LEU A 153 0.07 17.91 -12.07
C LEU A 153 0.86 18.01 -13.38
N PRO A 154 2.09 18.58 -13.41
CA PRO A 154 2.89 18.61 -14.63
C PRO A 154 3.23 17.18 -15.12
N LEU A 155 3.48 16.23 -14.22
CA LEU A 155 3.74 14.84 -14.60
C LEU A 155 2.50 14.18 -15.22
N VAL A 156 1.31 14.44 -14.68
CA VAL A 156 0.03 13.98 -15.25
C VAL A 156 -0.17 14.58 -16.63
N MET A 157 0.12 15.87 -16.83
CA MET A 157 0.02 16.54 -18.14
C MET A 157 0.96 15.92 -19.18
N ILE A 158 2.23 15.69 -18.83
CA ILE A 158 3.21 15.04 -19.71
C ILE A 158 2.71 13.65 -20.10
N VAL A 159 2.24 12.86 -19.13
CA VAL A 159 1.73 11.51 -19.39
C VAL A 159 0.46 11.55 -20.22
N ALA A 160 -0.42 12.53 -20.02
CA ALA A 160 -1.63 12.73 -20.84
C ALA A 160 -1.29 13.07 -22.31
N LEU A 161 -0.29 13.93 -22.54
CA LEU A 161 0.21 14.25 -23.87
C LEU A 161 0.79 12.99 -24.56
N LEU A 162 1.62 12.22 -23.86
CA LEU A 162 2.16 10.96 -24.38
C LEU A 162 1.05 9.94 -24.66
N ALA A 163 0.08 9.79 -23.76
CA ALA A 163 -1.06 8.89 -23.95
C ALA A 163 -1.94 9.32 -25.12
N SER A 164 -2.18 10.63 -25.31
CA SER A 164 -2.96 11.15 -26.43
C SER A 164 -2.35 10.84 -27.80
N ARG A 165 -1.02 10.70 -27.87
CA ARG A 165 -0.27 10.43 -29.11
C ARG A 165 -0.05 8.95 -29.37
N HIS A 166 0.26 8.16 -28.33
CA HIS A 166 0.78 6.79 -28.47
C HIS A 166 -0.20 5.69 -28.06
N MET A 167 -1.27 6.02 -27.29
CA MET A 167 -2.25 5.02 -26.90
C MET A 167 -3.12 4.58 -28.09
N PRO A 168 -3.38 3.27 -28.25
CA PRO A 168 -4.30 2.78 -29.26
C PRO A 168 -5.71 3.33 -29.03
N LYS A 169 -6.42 3.64 -30.13
CA LYS A 169 -7.80 4.14 -30.05
C LYS A 169 -8.77 3.01 -29.70
N ASP A 170 -8.54 1.83 -30.30
CA ASP A 170 -9.44 0.70 -30.21
C ASP A 170 -8.89 -0.40 -29.29
N VAL A 171 -9.80 -1.19 -28.76
CA VAL A 171 -9.51 -2.37 -27.92
C VAL A 171 -9.53 -3.59 -28.81
N GLU A 172 -8.42 -4.35 -28.87
CA GLU A 172 -8.39 -5.63 -29.55
C GLU A 172 -9.42 -6.59 -28.91
N GLY A 173 -10.26 -7.22 -29.74
CA GLY A 173 -11.31 -8.14 -29.27
C GLY A 173 -12.54 -7.44 -28.65
N ARG A 174 -12.85 -6.22 -29.09
CA ARG A 174 -14.06 -5.50 -28.73
C ARG A 174 -15.28 -6.41 -28.91
N ARG A 175 -15.94 -6.75 -27.81
CA ARG A 175 -17.25 -7.37 -27.86
C ARG A 175 -18.28 -6.30 -28.21
N ASP A 176 -19.20 -6.63 -29.11
CA ASP A 176 -20.35 -5.74 -29.41
C ASP A 176 -21.08 -5.43 -28.12
N GLY A 177 -20.88 -4.23 -27.59
CA GLY A 177 -21.21 -3.65 -26.29
C GLY A 177 -22.61 -3.88 -25.71
N LYS A 178 -23.12 -5.11 -25.75
CA LYS A 178 -24.44 -5.50 -25.25
C LYS A 178 -24.51 -5.83 -23.77
N GLU A 179 -23.34 -5.93 -23.08
CA GLU A 179 -23.37 -6.24 -21.65
C GLU A 179 -23.76 -5.01 -20.82
N PRO A 180 -24.79 -5.11 -19.95
CA PRO A 180 -25.21 -3.99 -19.12
C PRO A 180 -24.16 -3.69 -18.03
N PHE A 181 -24.04 -2.42 -17.67
CA PHE A 181 -23.18 -1.99 -16.56
C PHE A 181 -23.66 -2.60 -15.22
N GLN A 182 -22.79 -3.34 -14.56
CA GLN A 182 -23.14 -4.11 -13.36
C GLN A 182 -23.00 -3.29 -12.07
N TRP A 183 -23.60 -2.10 -12.03
CA TRP A 183 -23.45 -1.14 -10.93
C TRP A 183 -23.91 -1.67 -9.56
N LYS A 184 -25.00 -2.43 -9.50
CA LYS A 184 -25.56 -2.98 -8.25
C LYS A 184 -24.57 -3.92 -7.55
N ILE A 185 -23.93 -4.77 -8.36
CA ILE A 185 -22.96 -5.76 -7.88
C ILE A 185 -21.67 -5.10 -7.45
N MET A 186 -21.23 -4.11 -8.23
CA MET A 186 -20.07 -3.29 -7.91
C MET A 186 -20.26 -2.56 -6.57
N ILE A 187 -21.42 -1.90 -6.38
CA ILE A 187 -21.73 -1.23 -5.11
C ILE A 187 -21.74 -2.22 -3.96
N GLY A 188 -22.31 -3.42 -4.14
CA GLY A 188 -22.31 -4.44 -3.10
C GLY A 188 -20.90 -4.83 -2.62
N LEU A 189 -19.95 -5.06 -3.55
CA LEU A 189 -18.56 -5.34 -3.18
C LEU A 189 -17.88 -4.14 -2.53
N VAL A 190 -18.04 -2.96 -3.11
CA VAL A 190 -17.45 -1.70 -2.64
C VAL A 190 -17.89 -1.40 -1.20
N LEU A 191 -19.20 -1.47 -0.95
CA LEU A 191 -19.75 -1.28 0.40
C LEU A 191 -19.29 -2.39 1.36
N GLY A 192 -19.24 -3.65 0.88
CA GLY A 192 -18.75 -4.77 1.68
C GLY A 192 -17.33 -4.59 2.15
N VAL A 193 -16.40 -4.29 1.24
CA VAL A 193 -14.99 -4.03 1.58
C VAL A 193 -14.85 -2.78 2.46
N GLY A 194 -15.58 -1.70 2.12
CA GLY A 194 -15.58 -0.47 2.91
C GLY A 194 -16.08 -0.69 4.34
N ALA A 195 -17.14 -1.47 4.52
CA ALA A 195 -17.69 -1.81 5.83
C ALA A 195 -16.71 -2.60 6.70
N ILE A 196 -16.02 -3.61 6.11
CA ILE A 196 -14.98 -4.37 6.82
C ILE A 196 -13.85 -3.45 7.27
N GLN A 197 -13.33 -2.62 6.36
CA GLN A 197 -12.22 -1.72 6.69
C GLN A 197 -12.62 -0.66 7.72
N PHE A 198 -13.82 -0.10 7.61
CA PHE A 198 -14.34 0.83 8.60
C PHE A 198 -14.51 0.16 9.97
N ALA A 199 -15.03 -1.08 10.01
CA ALA A 199 -15.13 -1.84 11.25
C ALA A 199 -13.76 -2.03 11.91
N ILE A 200 -12.71 -2.39 11.15
CA ILE A 200 -11.35 -2.52 11.68
C ILE A 200 -10.86 -1.19 12.29
N GLN A 201 -11.12 -0.05 11.65
CA GLN A 201 -10.71 1.26 12.15
C GLN A 201 -11.42 1.65 13.46
N ARG A 202 -12.69 1.23 13.63
CA ARG A 202 -13.49 1.53 14.82
C ARG A 202 -13.21 0.62 16.00
N VAL A 203 -12.53 -0.51 15.82
CA VAL A 203 -12.23 -1.50 16.87
C VAL A 203 -11.67 -0.85 18.14
N ARG A 204 -10.74 0.11 18.01
CA ARG A 204 -10.14 0.79 19.16
C ARG A 204 -11.15 1.55 20.04
N PHE A 205 -12.10 2.22 19.40
CA PHE A 205 -12.98 3.17 20.09
C PHE A 205 -14.24 2.50 20.64
N ASP A 206 -14.82 1.60 19.85
CA ASP A 206 -16.18 1.14 20.10
C ASP A 206 -16.25 -0.36 20.47
N LEU A 207 -15.12 -1.12 20.39
CA LEU A 207 -15.16 -2.56 20.64
C LEU A 207 -15.62 -2.91 22.06
N PHE A 208 -15.20 -2.12 23.05
CA PHE A 208 -15.55 -2.36 24.46
C PHE A 208 -16.75 -1.55 24.95
N SER A 209 -17.08 -0.42 24.30
CA SER A 209 -18.21 0.44 24.65
C SER A 209 -19.48 0.07 23.86
N HIS A 210 -19.35 -0.11 22.55
CA HIS A 210 -20.46 -0.41 21.65
C HIS A 210 -20.04 -1.48 20.61
N PRO A 211 -19.82 -2.74 21.01
CA PRO A 211 -19.30 -3.78 20.12
C PRO A 211 -20.28 -4.16 18.98
N LEU A 212 -21.59 -4.05 19.25
CA LEU A 212 -22.62 -4.52 18.33
C LEU A 212 -22.57 -3.85 16.95
N PRO A 213 -22.46 -2.53 16.80
CA PRO A 213 -22.34 -1.89 15.48
C PRO A 213 -21.11 -2.34 14.70
N ILE A 214 -19.95 -2.51 15.38
CA ILE A 214 -18.70 -2.93 14.72
C ILE A 214 -18.82 -4.36 14.20
N VAL A 215 -19.29 -5.27 15.05
CA VAL A 215 -19.49 -6.67 14.69
C VAL A 215 -20.52 -6.77 13.57
N ALA A 216 -21.63 -6.02 13.67
CA ALA A 216 -22.65 -5.97 12.62
C ALA A 216 -22.08 -5.49 11.29
N MET A 217 -21.28 -4.41 11.28
CA MET A 217 -20.63 -3.91 10.07
C MET A 217 -19.64 -4.91 9.47
N ALA A 218 -18.84 -5.58 10.30
CA ALA A 218 -17.93 -6.62 9.84
C ALA A 218 -18.67 -7.80 9.22
N ILE A 219 -19.77 -8.26 9.85
CA ILE A 219 -20.62 -9.35 9.35
C ILE A 219 -21.32 -8.93 8.04
N ILE A 220 -21.94 -7.74 8.00
CA ILE A 220 -22.61 -7.24 6.79
C ILE A 220 -21.60 -7.14 5.65
N GLY A 221 -20.40 -6.60 5.93
CA GLY A 221 -19.34 -6.50 4.95
C GLY A 221 -18.88 -7.87 4.43
N LEU A 222 -18.69 -8.84 5.32
CA LEU A 222 -18.34 -10.21 4.95
C LEU A 222 -19.44 -10.86 4.10
N LEU A 223 -20.70 -10.74 4.52
CA LEU A 223 -21.85 -11.27 3.78
C LEU A 223 -21.97 -10.63 2.39
N ALA A 224 -21.71 -9.32 2.25
CA ALA A 224 -21.70 -8.64 0.96
C ALA A 224 -20.59 -9.16 0.03
N VAL A 225 -19.39 -9.40 0.53
CA VAL A 225 -18.29 -9.99 -0.25
C VAL A 225 -18.59 -11.44 -0.64
N LEU A 226 -19.15 -12.24 0.27
CA LEU A 226 -19.58 -13.63 -0.02
C LEU A 226 -20.73 -13.65 -1.03
N TRP A 227 -21.71 -12.77 -0.89
CA TRP A 227 -22.79 -12.62 -1.85
C TRP A 227 -22.27 -12.24 -3.24
N PHE A 228 -21.36 -11.27 -3.31
CA PHE A 228 -20.69 -10.89 -4.56
C PHE A 228 -20.01 -12.10 -5.21
N SER A 229 -19.21 -12.83 -4.44
CA SER A 229 -18.49 -14.02 -4.94
C SER A 229 -19.43 -15.09 -5.46
N ASN A 230 -20.48 -15.43 -4.70
CA ASN A 230 -21.49 -16.42 -5.10
C ASN A 230 -22.28 -15.98 -6.33
N HIS A 231 -22.66 -14.69 -6.39
CA HIS A 231 -23.38 -14.12 -7.53
C HIS A 231 -22.54 -14.17 -8.81
N GLN A 232 -21.22 -13.86 -8.73
CA GLN A 232 -20.33 -13.95 -9.87
C GLN A 232 -20.15 -15.38 -10.38
N GLN A 233 -20.11 -16.37 -9.50
CA GLN A 233 -19.99 -17.78 -9.88
C GLN A 233 -21.20 -18.31 -10.69
N ARG A 234 -22.40 -17.73 -10.49
CA ARG A 234 -23.63 -18.16 -11.15
C ARG A 234 -23.89 -17.49 -12.51
N ARG A 235 -23.06 -16.47 -12.87
CA ARG A 235 -23.24 -15.73 -14.13
C ARG A 235 -22.49 -16.38 -15.30
N PRO A 236 -23.07 -16.34 -16.52
CA PRO A 236 -22.40 -16.80 -17.74
C PRO A 236 -21.21 -15.88 -18.12
N THR A 237 -21.31 -14.59 -17.82
CA THR A 237 -20.27 -13.56 -18.07
C THR A 237 -19.90 -12.85 -16.77
N PRO A 238 -19.10 -13.50 -15.90
CA PRO A 238 -18.72 -12.91 -14.63
C PRO A 238 -17.69 -11.77 -14.83
N LEU A 239 -17.69 -10.76 -13.94
CA LEU A 239 -16.65 -9.74 -13.87
C LEU A 239 -15.31 -10.37 -13.53
N ILE A 240 -15.33 -11.37 -12.64
CA ILE A 240 -14.16 -12.19 -12.28
C ILE A 240 -14.59 -13.65 -12.35
N ASP A 241 -13.88 -14.44 -13.15
CA ASP A 241 -14.16 -15.88 -13.30
C ASP A 241 -13.42 -16.68 -12.22
N TYR A 242 -13.99 -16.76 -11.03
CA TYR A 242 -13.40 -17.47 -9.90
C TYR A 242 -13.25 -18.99 -10.14
N ARG A 243 -14.07 -19.59 -11.02
CA ARG A 243 -13.96 -21.04 -11.31
C ARG A 243 -12.64 -21.39 -11.98
N GLN A 244 -12.21 -20.54 -12.91
CA GLN A 244 -10.92 -20.70 -13.57
C GLN A 244 -9.73 -20.34 -12.68
N LEU A 245 -9.96 -19.51 -11.63
CA LEU A 245 -8.93 -19.04 -10.71
C LEU A 245 -8.78 -19.92 -9.46
N ALA A 246 -9.69 -20.87 -9.22
CA ALA A 246 -9.73 -21.69 -8.01
C ALA A 246 -8.65 -22.81 -8.00
N HIS A 247 -7.44 -22.52 -8.49
CA HIS A 247 -6.33 -23.48 -8.36
C HIS A 247 -5.48 -23.13 -7.13
N ALA A 248 -5.01 -24.16 -6.43
CA ALA A 248 -4.21 -24.01 -5.21
C ALA A 248 -3.01 -23.05 -5.41
N ARG A 249 -2.36 -23.09 -6.58
CA ARG A 249 -1.20 -22.24 -6.90
C ARG A 249 -1.57 -20.75 -6.93
N PHE A 250 -2.69 -20.42 -7.56
CA PHE A 250 -3.16 -19.05 -7.61
C PHE A 250 -3.63 -18.55 -6.24
N LEU A 251 -4.41 -19.35 -5.52
CA LEU A 251 -4.94 -18.98 -4.20
C LEU A 251 -3.82 -18.75 -3.18
N VAL A 252 -2.85 -19.67 -3.09
CA VAL A 252 -1.66 -19.49 -2.23
C VAL A 252 -0.87 -18.25 -2.67
N GLY A 253 -0.71 -18.06 -3.98
CA GLY A 253 -0.08 -16.85 -4.51
C GLY A 253 -0.78 -15.56 -4.10
N MET A 254 -2.10 -15.54 -4.14
CA MET A 254 -2.89 -14.37 -3.75
C MET A 254 -2.84 -14.08 -2.25
N LEU A 255 -2.80 -15.12 -1.41
CA LEU A 255 -2.57 -14.97 0.04
C LEU A 255 -1.18 -14.38 0.33
N CYS A 256 -0.14 -14.91 -0.32
CA CYS A 256 1.21 -14.36 -0.21
C CYS A 256 1.29 -12.91 -0.73
N TYR A 257 0.59 -12.61 -1.84
CA TYR A 257 0.48 -11.24 -2.36
C TYR A 257 -0.18 -10.32 -1.34
N GLY A 258 -1.31 -10.73 -0.78
CA GLY A 258 -2.02 -9.96 0.25
C GLY A 258 -1.11 -9.66 1.44
N PHE A 259 -0.45 -10.67 1.98
CA PHE A 259 0.52 -10.51 3.07
C PHE A 259 1.63 -9.51 2.71
N GLY A 260 2.28 -9.68 1.56
CA GLY A 260 3.36 -8.79 1.12
C GLY A 260 2.91 -7.33 0.99
N TYR A 261 1.71 -7.09 0.44
CA TYR A 261 1.17 -5.72 0.31
C TYR A 261 0.73 -5.12 1.65
N VAL A 262 0.19 -5.92 2.59
CA VAL A 262 -0.08 -5.47 3.97
C VAL A 262 1.22 -5.00 4.62
N VAL A 263 2.27 -5.82 4.59
CA VAL A 263 3.58 -5.49 5.18
C VAL A 263 4.20 -4.25 4.52
N MET A 264 4.17 -4.18 3.19
CA MET A 264 4.72 -3.05 2.45
C MET A 264 4.07 -1.72 2.84
N ASN A 265 2.74 -1.67 2.86
CA ASN A 265 2.02 -0.44 3.16
C ASN A 265 2.03 -0.10 4.65
N ALA A 266 1.99 -1.09 5.53
CA ALA A 266 2.15 -0.89 6.96
C ALA A 266 3.53 -0.29 7.29
N ASN A 267 4.61 -0.85 6.74
CA ASN A 267 5.96 -0.32 6.91
C ASN A 267 6.13 1.04 6.21
N GLY A 268 5.50 1.25 5.05
CA GLY A 268 5.50 2.55 4.35
C GLY A 268 4.90 3.69 5.20
N TYR A 269 3.93 3.38 6.05
CA TYR A 269 3.36 4.31 7.02
C TYR A 269 4.20 4.39 8.31
N LEU A 270 4.61 3.25 8.87
CA LEU A 270 5.23 3.16 10.19
C LEU A 270 6.69 3.62 10.21
N MET A 271 7.49 3.30 9.17
CA MET A 271 8.92 3.62 9.17
C MET A 271 9.21 5.13 9.22
N PRO A 272 8.50 6.02 8.50
CA PRO A 272 8.65 7.45 8.71
C PRO A 272 8.37 7.88 10.14
N HIS A 273 7.37 7.28 10.82
CA HIS A 273 7.08 7.57 12.22
C HIS A 273 8.20 7.12 13.15
N LEU A 274 8.74 5.91 12.95
CA LEU A 274 9.88 5.41 13.71
C LEU A 274 11.10 6.33 13.56
N LEU A 275 11.49 6.66 12.33
CA LEU A 275 12.69 7.46 12.06
C LEU A 275 12.54 8.91 12.56
N GLN A 276 11.39 9.54 12.31
CA GLN A 276 11.19 10.97 12.59
C GLN A 276 10.71 11.23 14.02
N GLN A 277 9.77 10.42 14.57
CA GLN A 277 9.18 10.67 15.87
C GLN A 277 9.89 9.92 16.99
N ALA A 278 10.23 8.64 16.78
CA ALA A 278 10.84 7.84 17.82
C ALA A 278 12.37 8.01 17.89
N LEU A 279 13.05 8.14 16.73
CA LEU A 279 14.49 8.34 16.68
C LEU A 279 14.90 9.81 16.50
N GLY A 280 13.95 10.74 16.36
CA GLY A 280 14.23 12.17 16.22
C GLY A 280 14.99 12.59 14.96
N MET A 281 15.01 11.74 13.93
CA MET A 281 15.73 12.02 12.69
C MET A 281 15.07 13.10 11.86
N SER A 282 15.86 13.89 11.14
CA SER A 282 15.30 14.86 10.20
C SER A 282 14.54 14.19 9.07
N VAL A 283 13.58 14.91 8.51
CA VAL A 283 12.74 14.43 7.39
C VAL A 283 13.59 14.02 6.19
N LEU A 284 14.65 14.80 5.88
CA LEU A 284 15.56 14.50 4.77
C LEU A 284 16.33 13.19 4.99
N VAL A 285 16.92 13.00 6.17
CA VAL A 285 17.66 11.77 6.51
C VAL A 285 16.75 10.55 6.45
N SER A 286 15.55 10.66 6.98
CA SER A 286 14.53 9.60 6.87
C SER A 286 14.17 9.28 5.41
N GLY A 287 14.08 10.31 4.56
CA GLY A 287 13.84 10.16 3.13
C GLY A 287 14.98 9.40 2.42
N TYR A 288 16.24 9.72 2.75
CA TYR A 288 17.41 9.00 2.19
C TYR A 288 17.44 7.53 2.59
N LEU A 289 17.18 7.22 3.87
CA LEU A 289 17.15 5.84 4.35
C LEU A 289 16.07 5.01 3.67
N LEU A 290 14.86 5.56 3.53
CA LEU A 290 13.75 4.85 2.88
C LEU A 290 13.95 4.71 1.36
N ALA A 291 14.60 5.68 0.73
CA ALA A 291 15.00 5.55 -0.68
C ALA A 291 16.04 4.44 -0.85
N LEU A 292 16.99 4.32 0.08
CA LEU A 292 17.98 3.25 0.09
C LEU A 292 17.33 1.87 0.22
N ALA A 293 16.30 1.73 1.05
CA ALA A 293 15.50 0.50 1.13
C ALA A 293 14.90 0.12 -0.24
N SER A 294 14.37 1.10 -0.97
CA SER A 294 13.82 0.87 -2.29
C SER A 294 14.88 0.53 -3.34
N LEU A 295 16.08 1.11 -3.24
CA LEU A 295 17.24 0.71 -4.05
C LEU A 295 17.70 -0.71 -3.73
N GLY A 296 17.63 -1.13 -2.46
CA GLY A 296 17.83 -2.51 -2.04
C GLY A 296 16.85 -3.47 -2.73
N SER A 297 15.59 -3.05 -2.89
CA SER A 297 14.59 -3.81 -3.64
C SER A 297 14.94 -3.95 -5.13
N LEU A 298 15.42 -2.88 -5.77
CA LEU A 298 15.89 -2.95 -7.17
C LEU A 298 17.08 -3.92 -7.33
N GLY A 299 18.08 -3.82 -6.43
CA GLY A 299 19.22 -4.72 -6.41
C GLY A 299 18.80 -6.17 -6.18
N GLY A 300 17.90 -6.40 -5.23
CA GLY A 300 17.33 -7.72 -4.94
C GLY A 300 16.61 -8.32 -6.14
N GLU A 301 15.81 -7.53 -6.87
CA GLU A 301 15.12 -8.01 -8.08
C GLU A 301 16.11 -8.36 -9.20
N PHE A 302 17.16 -7.56 -9.38
CA PHE A 302 18.21 -7.87 -10.36
C PHE A 302 18.93 -9.19 -10.04
N VAL A 303 19.28 -9.40 -8.76
CA VAL A 303 19.88 -10.66 -8.29
C VAL A 303 18.93 -11.82 -8.51
N LEU A 304 17.65 -11.65 -8.18
CA LEU A 304 16.62 -12.67 -8.34
C LEU A 304 16.43 -13.07 -9.80
N ILE A 305 16.36 -12.11 -10.73
CA ILE A 305 16.24 -12.36 -12.17
C ILE A 305 17.42 -13.22 -12.67
N ARG A 306 18.62 -13.01 -12.12
CA ARG A 306 19.82 -13.75 -12.53
C ARG A 306 19.92 -15.13 -11.88
N MET A 307 19.43 -15.29 -10.66
CA MET A 307 19.50 -16.56 -9.91
C MET A 307 18.36 -17.52 -10.24
N MET A 308 17.16 -17.02 -10.47
CA MET A 308 15.95 -17.83 -10.65
C MET A 308 15.98 -18.82 -11.82
N PRO A 309 16.58 -18.49 -13.00
CA PRO A 309 16.72 -19.45 -14.10
C PRO A 309 17.65 -20.63 -13.76
N ARG A 310 18.56 -20.48 -12.79
CA ARG A 310 19.57 -21.50 -12.44
C ARG A 310 19.06 -22.52 -11.43
N ARG A 311 18.05 -22.20 -10.65
CA ARG A 311 17.45 -23.09 -9.64
C ARG A 311 15.95 -23.15 -9.88
N GLN A 312 15.44 -24.35 -10.17
CA GLN A 312 14.02 -24.61 -10.21
C GLN A 312 13.45 -24.54 -8.79
N GLY A 313 12.28 -23.90 -8.64
CA GLY A 313 11.57 -23.77 -7.36
C GLY A 313 11.44 -22.33 -6.87
N HIS A 314 10.22 -21.83 -6.87
CA HIS A 314 9.89 -20.48 -6.38
C HIS A 314 9.94 -20.39 -4.86
N LYS A 315 9.71 -21.52 -4.19
CA LYS A 315 9.58 -21.68 -2.74
C LYS A 315 10.82 -21.24 -1.98
N ILE A 316 12.01 -21.64 -2.45
CA ILE A 316 13.26 -21.34 -1.75
C ILE A 316 13.53 -19.83 -1.68
N TYR A 317 13.20 -19.09 -2.74
CA TYR A 317 13.34 -17.64 -2.78
C TYR A 317 12.31 -16.95 -1.88
N MET A 318 11.06 -17.45 -1.86
CA MET A 318 10.02 -16.96 -0.93
C MET A 318 10.45 -17.13 0.53
N MET A 319 11.01 -18.28 0.86
CA MET A 319 11.55 -18.56 2.22
C MET A 319 12.71 -17.63 2.55
N ALA A 320 13.66 -17.44 1.63
CA ALA A 320 14.77 -16.50 1.81
C ALA A 320 14.26 -15.07 2.06
N GLY A 321 13.25 -14.62 1.30
CA GLY A 321 12.60 -13.35 1.54
C GLY A 321 12.00 -13.25 2.95
N LEU A 322 11.29 -14.26 3.41
CA LEU A 322 10.70 -14.26 4.76
C LEU A 322 11.77 -14.28 5.87
N VAL A 323 12.89 -14.96 5.68
CA VAL A 323 14.04 -14.90 6.61
C VAL A 323 14.60 -13.47 6.67
N LEU A 324 14.70 -12.77 5.53
CA LEU A 324 15.08 -11.37 5.50
C LEU A 324 14.06 -10.46 6.21
N LEU A 325 12.77 -10.76 6.10
CA LEU A 325 11.73 -10.02 6.85
C LEU A 325 11.85 -10.22 8.35
N ILE A 326 12.14 -11.45 8.80
CA ILE A 326 12.39 -11.76 10.20
C ILE A 326 13.61 -10.98 10.71
N LEU A 327 14.72 -11.00 9.96
CA LEU A 327 15.92 -10.23 10.31
C LEU A 327 15.63 -8.72 10.36
N TYR A 328 14.92 -8.18 9.36
CA TYR A 328 14.46 -6.80 9.33
C TYR A 328 13.64 -6.43 10.57
N GLY A 329 12.68 -7.29 10.96
CA GLY A 329 11.85 -7.07 12.14
C GLY A 329 12.66 -7.07 13.44
N LEU A 330 13.57 -8.04 13.62
CA LEU A 330 14.42 -8.12 14.80
C LEU A 330 15.36 -6.91 14.91
N LEU A 331 15.98 -6.50 13.81
CA LEU A 331 16.85 -5.32 13.78
C LEU A 331 16.06 -4.05 14.13
N SER A 332 14.90 -3.85 13.51
CA SER A 332 14.06 -2.67 13.75
C SER A 332 13.52 -2.61 15.19
N ALA A 333 13.21 -3.75 15.79
CA ALA A 333 12.75 -3.84 17.18
C ALA A 333 13.83 -3.42 18.19
N GLY A 334 15.11 -3.60 17.85
CA GLY A 334 16.25 -3.21 18.69
C GLY A 334 16.72 -1.77 18.51
N PHE A 335 16.03 -0.93 17.71
CA PHE A 335 16.46 0.44 17.48
C PHE A 335 16.28 1.31 18.74
N SER A 336 17.24 2.21 18.92
CA SER A 336 17.28 3.20 19.98
C SER A 336 17.86 4.51 19.45
N GLY A 337 17.81 5.59 20.24
CA GLY A 337 18.45 6.85 19.86
C GLY A 337 19.97 6.78 19.65
N GLN A 338 20.61 5.69 20.08
CA GLN A 338 22.05 5.43 19.92
C GLN A 338 22.35 4.39 18.83
N THR A 339 21.37 3.99 18.04
CA THR A 339 21.58 3.00 16.99
C THR A 339 22.58 3.51 15.95
N PRO A 340 23.67 2.76 15.67
CA PRO A 340 24.68 3.18 14.71
C PRO A 340 24.11 3.24 13.30
N TRP A 341 24.61 4.18 12.51
CA TRP A 341 24.15 4.45 11.15
C TRP A 341 24.22 3.22 10.23
N GLU A 342 25.27 2.43 10.37
CA GLU A 342 25.50 1.22 9.59
C GLU A 342 24.38 0.21 9.78
N LEU A 343 23.85 0.11 11.00
CA LEU A 343 22.74 -0.80 11.31
C LEU A 343 21.43 -0.32 10.71
N LEU A 344 21.18 1.00 10.68
CA LEU A 344 20.02 1.59 10.01
C LEU A 344 20.07 1.34 8.50
N VAL A 345 21.23 1.51 7.88
CA VAL A 345 21.46 1.23 6.45
C VAL A 345 21.27 -0.26 6.16
N LEU A 346 21.88 -1.13 6.96
CA LEU A 346 21.71 -2.58 6.81
C LEU A 346 20.24 -3.00 6.90
N ASN A 347 19.52 -2.45 7.87
CA ASN A 347 18.09 -2.73 8.06
C ASN A 347 17.27 -2.24 6.87
N ALA A 348 17.53 -1.03 6.38
CA ALA A 348 16.84 -0.48 5.21
C ALA A 348 17.04 -1.38 3.98
N LEU A 349 18.28 -1.79 3.70
CA LEU A 349 18.59 -2.70 2.59
C LEU A 349 17.92 -4.07 2.77
N THR A 350 17.93 -4.63 3.98
CA THR A 350 17.31 -5.92 4.29
C THR A 350 15.80 -5.89 4.02
N GLY A 351 15.11 -4.82 4.47
CA GLY A 351 13.69 -4.61 4.21
C GLY A 351 13.37 -4.45 2.71
N GLY A 352 14.26 -3.81 1.95
CA GLY A 352 14.12 -3.69 0.50
C GLY A 352 14.28 -5.03 -0.22
N VAL A 353 15.33 -5.77 0.08
CA VAL A 353 15.63 -7.08 -0.55
C VAL A 353 14.54 -8.11 -0.24
N PHE A 354 13.97 -8.10 0.97
CA PHE A 354 12.81 -8.94 1.33
C PHE A 354 11.71 -8.83 0.28
N MET A 355 11.31 -7.62 -0.09
CA MET A 355 10.21 -7.41 -1.02
C MET A 355 10.43 -8.11 -2.36
N SER A 356 11.63 -8.02 -2.92
CA SER A 356 11.97 -8.66 -4.19
C SER A 356 11.98 -10.17 -4.07
N PHE A 357 12.65 -10.72 -3.05
CA PHE A 357 12.78 -12.17 -2.86
C PHE A 357 11.47 -12.86 -2.50
N PHE A 358 10.54 -12.15 -1.86
CA PHE A 358 9.23 -12.70 -1.54
C PHE A 358 8.21 -12.48 -2.66
N MET A 359 8.05 -11.24 -3.13
CA MET A 359 6.99 -10.89 -4.09
C MET A 359 7.33 -11.30 -5.54
N GLY A 360 8.60 -11.28 -5.93
CA GLY A 360 9.03 -11.64 -7.27
C GLY A 360 8.68 -13.07 -7.67
N PRO A 361 9.03 -14.11 -6.87
CA PRO A 361 8.63 -15.49 -7.13
C PRO A 361 7.12 -15.69 -7.11
N VAL A 362 6.39 -15.05 -6.19
CA VAL A 362 4.92 -15.09 -6.15
C VAL A 362 4.33 -14.53 -7.43
N ALA A 363 4.86 -13.38 -7.90
CA ALA A 363 4.40 -12.75 -9.13
C ALA A 363 4.56 -13.63 -10.37
N ARG A 364 5.64 -14.40 -10.43
CA ARG A 364 5.91 -15.31 -11.57
C ARG A 364 5.16 -16.62 -11.43
N GLY A 365 5.15 -17.21 -10.22
CA GLY A 365 4.56 -18.50 -9.97
C GLY A 365 3.02 -18.52 -10.04
N ALA A 366 2.36 -17.49 -9.51
CA ALA A 366 0.89 -17.44 -9.43
C ALA A 366 0.20 -17.39 -10.81
N PHE A 367 0.87 -16.84 -11.82
CA PHE A 367 0.31 -16.65 -13.19
C PHE A 367 0.87 -17.64 -14.22
N GLN A 368 1.57 -18.65 -13.78
CA GLN A 368 2.19 -19.63 -14.69
C GLN A 368 1.12 -20.51 -15.33
N ASN A 369 1.28 -20.79 -16.64
CA ASN A 369 0.41 -21.65 -17.44
C ASN A 369 -1.05 -21.17 -17.57
N MET A 370 -1.30 -19.85 -17.50
CA MET A 370 -2.62 -19.28 -17.75
C MET A 370 -2.75 -18.82 -19.21
N ASP A 371 -3.91 -19.10 -19.82
CA ASP A 371 -4.30 -18.51 -21.09
C ASP A 371 -4.58 -17.00 -20.94
N ALA A 372 -4.63 -16.26 -22.05
CA ALA A 372 -4.75 -14.80 -22.04
C ALA A 372 -6.03 -14.30 -21.32
N ARG A 373 -7.14 -15.05 -21.43
CA ARG A 373 -8.42 -14.69 -20.79
C ARG A 373 -8.34 -14.89 -19.27
N THR A 374 -7.91 -16.06 -18.82
CA THR A 374 -7.72 -16.39 -17.40
C THR A 374 -6.69 -15.46 -16.76
N PHE A 375 -5.59 -15.15 -17.47
CA PHE A 375 -4.60 -14.18 -17.02
C PHE A 375 -5.20 -12.79 -16.75
N SER A 376 -6.11 -12.32 -17.62
CA SER A 376 -6.76 -11.02 -17.43
C SER A 376 -7.57 -10.98 -16.14
N HIS A 377 -8.39 -12.00 -15.86
CA HIS A 377 -9.18 -12.12 -14.62
C HIS A 377 -8.29 -12.29 -13.39
N ALA A 378 -7.23 -13.11 -13.50
CA ALA A 378 -6.25 -13.31 -12.45
C ALA A 378 -5.53 -12.01 -12.08
N TYR A 379 -5.14 -11.23 -13.08
CA TYR A 379 -4.44 -9.96 -12.90
C TYR A 379 -5.35 -8.88 -12.29
N GLN A 380 -6.61 -8.83 -12.69
CA GLN A 380 -7.63 -7.99 -12.09
C GLN A 380 -7.83 -8.33 -10.61
N THR A 381 -7.99 -9.63 -10.29
CA THR A 381 -8.12 -10.12 -8.91
C THR A 381 -6.91 -9.75 -8.06
N LYS A 382 -5.70 -9.93 -8.58
CA LYS A 382 -4.46 -9.51 -7.91
C LYS A 382 -4.47 -8.02 -7.57
N ASN A 383 -4.93 -7.17 -8.50
CA ASN A 383 -4.96 -5.72 -8.26
C ASN A 383 -6.02 -5.32 -7.22
N ILE A 384 -7.17 -6.01 -7.19
CA ILE A 384 -8.16 -5.82 -6.12
C ILE A 384 -7.57 -6.21 -4.76
N ILE A 385 -6.89 -7.35 -4.68
CA ILE A 385 -6.20 -7.80 -3.46
C ILE A 385 -5.13 -6.79 -3.04
N ARG A 386 -4.37 -6.23 -3.98
CA ARG A 386 -3.40 -5.16 -3.73
C ARG A 386 -4.04 -3.96 -3.03
N GLU A 387 -5.17 -3.49 -3.54
CA GLU A 387 -5.86 -2.31 -2.98
C GLU A 387 -6.40 -2.60 -1.56
N ILE A 388 -7.05 -3.75 -1.38
CA ILE A 388 -7.56 -4.18 -0.05
C ILE A 388 -6.41 -4.32 0.93
N ALA A 389 -5.37 -5.06 0.56
CA ALA A 389 -4.23 -5.32 1.42
C ALA A 389 -3.45 -4.04 1.75
N GLY A 390 -3.31 -3.13 0.77
CA GLY A 390 -2.63 -1.86 0.95
C GLY A 390 -3.31 -0.97 1.98
N SER A 391 -4.61 -0.74 1.83
CA SER A 391 -5.39 0.06 2.80
C SER A 391 -5.50 -0.63 4.16
N THR A 392 -5.68 -1.95 4.20
CA THR A 392 -5.66 -2.74 5.44
C THR A 392 -4.33 -2.60 6.18
N GLY A 393 -3.19 -2.63 5.46
CA GLY A 393 -1.87 -2.46 6.03
C GLY A 393 -1.72 -1.11 6.74
N ILE A 394 -2.13 -0.01 6.11
CA ILE A 394 -2.11 1.33 6.72
C ILE A 394 -3.04 1.38 7.94
N THR A 395 -4.25 0.83 7.82
CA THR A 395 -5.23 0.79 8.92
C THR A 395 -4.69 0.03 10.14
N LEU A 396 -4.13 -1.16 9.92
CA LEU A 396 -3.55 -1.97 11.00
C LEU A 396 -2.35 -1.30 11.64
N ALA A 397 -1.45 -0.69 10.85
CA ALA A 397 -0.30 0.04 11.37
C ALA A 397 -0.74 1.25 12.22
N THR A 398 -1.69 2.04 11.72
CA THR A 398 -2.25 3.19 12.42
C THR A 398 -2.88 2.78 13.75
N LEU A 399 -3.73 1.75 13.72
CA LEU A 399 -4.41 1.21 14.90
C LEU A 399 -3.40 0.68 15.92
N PHE A 400 -2.44 -0.11 15.47
CA PHE A 400 -1.41 -0.71 16.32
C PHE A 400 -0.56 0.35 17.03
N LEU A 401 -0.03 1.32 16.26
CA LEU A 401 0.75 2.42 16.81
C LEU A 401 -0.03 3.20 17.87
N GLN A 402 -1.29 3.54 17.58
CA GLN A 402 -2.09 4.31 18.52
C GLN A 402 -2.41 3.55 19.80
N LEU A 403 -2.73 2.25 19.70
CA LEU A 403 -3.00 1.42 20.88
C LEU A 403 -1.75 1.27 21.75
N ARG A 404 -0.62 0.90 21.13
CA ARG A 404 0.62 0.63 21.86
C ARG A 404 1.28 1.91 22.39
N SER A 405 1.34 2.97 21.57
CA SER A 405 1.91 4.26 22.05
C SER A 405 1.11 4.85 23.21
N SER A 406 -0.23 4.78 23.19
CA SER A 406 -1.05 5.23 24.30
C SER A 406 -0.82 4.38 25.57
N ALA A 407 -0.71 3.05 25.43
CA ALA A 407 -0.46 2.17 26.57
C ALA A 407 0.93 2.44 27.19
N HIS A 408 1.98 2.54 26.38
CA HIS A 408 3.32 2.84 26.86
C HIS A 408 3.41 4.25 27.45
N TYR A 409 2.74 5.24 26.84
CA TYR A 409 2.69 6.59 27.40
C TYR A 409 2.08 6.61 28.79
N GLN A 410 0.97 5.89 29.01
CA GLN A 410 0.33 5.79 30.33
C GLN A 410 1.24 5.13 31.37
N GLN A 411 1.96 4.06 31.00
CA GLN A 411 2.93 3.39 31.87
C GLN A 411 4.07 4.32 32.26
N LEU A 412 4.75 4.93 31.28
CA LEU A 412 5.86 5.84 31.50
C LEU A 412 5.43 7.08 32.33
N ALA A 413 4.28 7.68 32.00
CA ALA A 413 3.76 8.81 32.76
C ALA A 413 3.37 8.46 34.21
N THR A 414 3.07 7.19 34.50
CA THR A 414 2.79 6.73 35.88
C THR A 414 4.08 6.53 36.67
N ASP A 415 5.13 5.99 36.02
CA ASP A 415 6.43 5.76 36.61
C ASP A 415 7.18 7.09 36.92
N ASP A 416 6.99 8.12 36.07
CA ASP A 416 7.60 9.45 36.23
C ASP A 416 6.82 10.40 37.14
N ARG A 417 5.63 10.03 37.62
CA ARG A 417 4.83 10.88 38.53
C ARG A 417 5.59 11.41 39.76
N PRO A 418 6.41 10.63 40.49
CA PRO A 418 7.18 11.14 41.62
C PRO A 418 8.12 12.29 41.25
N ASN A 419 8.73 12.22 40.06
CA ASN A 419 9.65 13.24 39.56
C ASN A 419 8.94 14.51 39.07
N MET A 420 7.74 14.37 38.49
CA MET A 420 6.91 15.51 38.06
C MET A 420 6.43 16.37 39.23
N PHE A 421 6.06 15.77 40.36
CA PHE A 421 5.59 16.51 41.54
C PHE A 421 6.74 17.10 42.34
N ALA A 422 7.94 16.52 42.33
CA ALA A 422 9.11 17.03 43.03
C ALA A 422 9.65 18.36 42.50
N HIS A 423 9.29 18.73 41.25
CA HIS A 423 9.73 19.95 40.58
C HIS A 423 8.65 21.02 40.40
N SER A 424 7.53 20.91 41.13
CA SER A 424 6.33 21.74 40.93
C SER A 424 6.39 23.16 41.52
N ASP A 425 7.50 23.54 42.16
CA ASP A 425 7.66 24.89 42.70
C ASP A 425 8.27 25.89 41.70
N GLY A 426 7.43 26.42 40.84
CA GLY A 426 7.68 27.71 40.18
C GLY A 426 8.29 27.76 38.77
N LEU A 427 8.72 26.63 38.17
CA LEU A 427 9.33 26.61 36.82
C LEU A 427 8.57 25.70 35.83
N LEU A 428 7.26 25.67 35.92
CA LEU A 428 6.37 24.62 35.41
C LEU A 428 6.36 24.45 33.85
N THR A 429 6.62 25.47 33.06
CA THR A 429 6.44 25.36 31.58
C THR A 429 7.71 24.98 30.85
N SER A 430 8.88 25.42 31.27
CA SER A 430 10.12 25.18 30.55
C SER A 430 10.72 23.78 30.78
N THR A 431 10.42 23.15 31.91
CA THR A 431 10.92 21.81 32.27
C THR A 431 9.92 20.69 31.93
N LEU A 432 8.62 20.95 31.98
CA LEU A 432 7.58 19.96 31.68
C LEU A 432 7.49 19.61 30.18
N GLN A 433 7.62 20.58 29.28
CA GLN A 433 7.55 20.33 27.85
C GLN A 433 8.65 19.36 27.34
N PRO A 434 9.94 19.50 27.71
CA PRO A 434 10.97 18.53 27.31
C PRO A 434 10.75 17.13 27.88
N LEU A 435 10.24 17.02 29.13
CA LEU A 435 9.95 15.74 29.76
C LEU A 435 8.77 15.03 29.06
N LEU A 436 7.68 15.73 28.80
CA LEU A 436 6.53 15.20 28.08
C LEU A 436 6.92 14.76 26.67
N HIS A 437 7.74 15.56 25.99
CA HIS A 437 8.22 15.21 24.64
C HIS A 437 9.13 13.96 24.66
N GLY A 438 10.00 13.83 25.68
CA GLY A 438 10.83 12.65 25.88
C GLY A 438 10.00 11.38 26.12
N THR A 439 8.95 11.48 26.95
CA THR A 439 8.01 10.38 27.23
C THR A 439 7.23 9.96 25.98
N GLU A 440 6.77 10.93 25.16
CA GLU A 440 6.11 10.65 23.89
C GLU A 440 7.04 9.92 22.90
N MET A 441 8.30 10.37 22.78
CA MET A 441 9.30 9.73 21.92
C MET A 441 9.57 8.29 22.37
N GLN A 442 9.75 8.05 23.66
CA GLN A 442 9.97 6.72 24.23
C GLN A 442 8.75 5.81 24.02
N ALA A 443 7.54 6.31 24.28
CA ALA A 443 6.31 5.57 24.05
C ALA A 443 6.14 5.17 22.58
N MET A 444 6.48 6.07 21.66
CA MET A 444 6.45 5.79 20.23
C MET A 444 7.52 4.74 19.83
N LEU A 445 8.72 4.82 20.39
CA LEU A 445 9.80 3.86 20.13
C LEU A 445 9.40 2.45 20.57
N LEU A 446 8.86 2.31 21.79
CA LEU A 446 8.37 1.04 22.31
C LEU A 446 7.20 0.49 21.48
N ALA A 447 6.28 1.35 21.06
CA ALA A 447 5.18 0.93 20.17
C ALA A 447 5.68 0.43 18.80
N CYS A 448 6.70 1.07 18.24
CA CYS A 448 7.34 0.61 17.02
C CYS A 448 8.10 -0.71 17.22
N ALA A 449 8.78 -0.91 18.34
CA ALA A 449 9.44 -2.17 18.69
C ALA A 449 8.41 -3.30 18.80
N ASP A 450 7.30 -3.09 19.50
CA ASP A 450 6.20 -4.06 19.61
C ASP A 450 5.62 -4.45 18.25
N TYR A 451 5.45 -3.46 17.35
CA TYR A 451 5.02 -3.76 15.98
C TYR A 451 6.01 -4.67 15.26
N HIS A 452 7.31 -4.39 15.35
CA HIS A 452 8.33 -5.19 14.67
C HIS A 452 8.46 -6.60 15.29
N HIS A 453 8.24 -6.77 16.58
CA HIS A 453 8.10 -8.09 17.20
C HIS A 453 6.89 -8.84 16.66
N ALA A 454 5.73 -8.19 16.58
CA ALA A 454 4.52 -8.79 16.00
C ALA A 454 4.72 -9.16 14.52
N LEU A 455 5.39 -8.30 13.75
CA LEU A 455 5.78 -8.56 12.35
C LEU A 455 6.69 -9.79 12.25
N THR A 456 7.69 -9.90 13.12
CA THR A 456 8.62 -11.04 13.18
C THR A 456 7.89 -12.35 13.47
N ILE A 457 7.00 -12.36 14.44
CA ILE A 457 6.18 -13.55 14.78
C ILE A 457 5.29 -13.92 13.59
N THR A 458 4.64 -12.94 12.97
CA THR A 458 3.80 -13.17 11.79
C THR A 458 4.62 -13.71 10.61
N ALA A 459 5.81 -13.17 10.39
CA ALA A 459 6.74 -13.64 9.34
C ALA A 459 7.19 -15.09 9.58
N LEU A 460 7.45 -15.47 10.82
CA LEU A 460 7.76 -16.87 11.21
C LEU A 460 6.60 -17.81 10.91
N LEU A 461 5.37 -17.42 11.26
CA LEU A 461 4.17 -18.20 10.95
C LEU A 461 3.98 -18.38 9.44
N VAL A 462 4.14 -17.30 8.67
CA VAL A 462 4.05 -17.36 7.20
C VAL A 462 5.19 -18.19 6.62
N LEU A 463 6.40 -18.13 7.18
CA LEU A 463 7.53 -18.98 6.77
C LEU A 463 7.22 -20.46 6.96
N LEU A 464 6.63 -20.85 8.10
CA LEU A 464 6.19 -22.23 8.36
C LEU A 464 5.10 -22.68 7.38
N LEU A 465 4.13 -21.81 7.06
CA LEU A 465 3.09 -22.10 6.06
C LEU A 465 3.70 -22.28 4.66
N VAL A 466 4.61 -21.38 4.25
CA VAL A 466 5.33 -21.48 2.97
C VAL A 466 6.24 -22.72 2.94
N TRP A 467 6.84 -23.11 4.06
CA TRP A 467 7.64 -24.32 4.15
C TRP A 467 6.79 -25.58 3.99
N ARG A 468 5.60 -25.62 4.56
CA ARG A 468 4.69 -26.79 4.45
C ARG A 468 4.03 -26.95 3.09
N GLN A 469 3.77 -25.84 2.39
CA GLN A 469 3.10 -25.90 1.08
C GLN A 469 4.00 -26.56 0.02
N LYS A 470 3.38 -27.34 -0.90
CA LYS A 470 4.08 -28.07 -1.99
C LYS A 470 3.86 -27.42 -3.36
N VAL A 471 3.05 -26.38 -3.43
CA VAL A 471 2.53 -25.81 -4.68
C VAL A 471 3.57 -24.99 -5.44
N TYR A 472 4.54 -24.40 -4.72
CA TYR A 472 5.63 -23.57 -5.26
C TYR A 472 7.00 -24.30 -5.23
N GLY A 473 7.00 -25.57 -4.90
CA GLY A 473 8.20 -26.44 -4.85
C GLY A 473 8.77 -26.74 -6.22
#